data_73166e8c7bdd617cd3150e4864feafb8
#
_entry.id   73166e8c7bdd617cd3150e4864feafb8
#
_cell.length_a   1.000
_cell.length_b   1.000
_cell.length_c   1.000
_cell.angle_alpha   90.00
_cell.angle_beta   90.00
_cell.angle_gamma   90.00
#
_symmetry.space_group_name_H-M   'P 1'
#
loop_
_entity.id
_entity.type
_entity.pdbx_description
1 polymer ?
#
loop_
_entity_poly.entity_id
_entity_poly.type
_entity_poly.pdbx_seq_one_letter_code
_entity_poly.pdbx_strand_id
1 'polypeptide(L)' 'MFLPVYQGQKYSYSYEVGTGNYMLFSNDYKSHFYLQGDDARIFEEEIERIDNLPPPYSNDGRLTENAISVYL' A
#
# COMPACT_ATOMS: atom_id res chain seq x y z
N MET A 1 2.18 15.73 4.94
CA MET A 1 3.45 14.98 5.08
C MET A 1 3.20 13.49 4.84
N PHE A 2 3.98 12.90 3.97
CA PHE A 2 3.91 11.47 3.67
C PHE A 2 5.03 10.71 4.36
N LEU A 3 4.68 9.61 5.02
CA LEU A 3 5.66 8.72 5.63
C LEU A 3 5.74 7.44 4.80
N PRO A 4 6.94 7.04 4.36
CA PRO A 4 7.11 5.76 3.67
C PRO A 4 6.72 4.63 4.61
N VAL A 5 5.83 3.74 4.14
CA VAL A 5 5.38 2.59 4.93
C VAL A 5 5.90 1.29 4.35
N TYR A 6 5.87 1.16 3.02
CA TYR A 6 6.27 -0.06 2.36
C TYR A 6 7.05 0.29 1.10
N GLN A 7 8.20 -0.35 0.94
CA GLN A 7 9.02 -0.24 -0.26
C GLN A 7 9.26 -1.65 -0.80
N GLY A 8 8.53 -2.00 -1.86
CA GLY A 8 8.63 -3.30 -2.49
C GLY A 8 9.57 -3.30 -3.69
N GLN A 9 9.56 -4.38 -4.44
CA GLN A 9 10.41 -4.51 -5.62
C GLN A 9 9.93 -3.66 -6.78
N LYS A 10 8.61 -3.58 -6.99
CA LYS A 10 8.01 -2.82 -8.08
C LYS A 10 7.13 -1.68 -7.62
N TYR A 11 6.50 -1.82 -6.47
CA TYR A 11 5.51 -0.89 -5.96
C TYR A 11 5.80 -0.52 -4.52
N SER A 12 5.37 0.68 -4.15
CA SER A 12 5.57 1.20 -2.81
C SER A 12 4.35 2.02 -2.40
N TYR A 13 4.18 2.25 -1.10
CA TYR A 13 3.17 3.20 -0.67
C TYR A 13 3.62 3.99 0.55
N SER A 14 3.03 5.17 0.69
CA SER A 14 3.26 6.08 1.80
C SER A 14 1.94 6.44 2.46
N TYR A 15 2.00 6.76 3.74
CA TYR A 15 0.84 7.19 4.54
C TYR A 15 0.89 8.71 4.71
N GLU A 16 -0.24 9.36 4.49
CA GLU A 16 -0.34 10.80 4.71
C GLU A 16 -0.76 11.08 6.15
N VAL A 17 0.13 11.69 6.92
CA VAL A 17 -0.11 12.02 8.32
C VAL A 17 -1.20 13.09 8.42
N GLY A 18 -2.16 12.87 9.29
CA GLY A 18 -3.23 13.82 9.57
C GLY A 18 -4.51 13.59 8.78
N THR A 19 -4.46 12.89 7.66
CA THR A 19 -5.66 12.65 6.84
C THR A 19 -6.07 11.20 6.80
N GLY A 20 -5.14 10.26 7.01
CA GLY A 20 -5.41 8.83 6.87
C GLY A 20 -5.40 8.35 5.42
N ASN A 21 -4.92 9.16 4.50
CA ASN A 21 -4.87 8.84 3.09
C ASN A 21 -3.55 8.16 2.73
N TYR A 22 -3.47 7.57 1.54
CA TYR A 22 -2.29 6.84 1.08
C TYR A 22 -1.90 7.28 -0.31
N MET A 23 -0.61 7.30 -0.58
CA MET A 23 -0.07 7.48 -1.92
C MET A 23 0.57 6.17 -2.36
N LEU A 24 0.01 5.56 -3.41
CA LEU A 24 0.56 4.36 -4.04
C LEU A 24 1.35 4.77 -5.27
N PHE A 25 2.48 4.12 -5.51
CA PHE A 25 3.28 4.47 -6.69
C PHE A 25 4.15 3.30 -7.13
N SER A 26 4.48 3.31 -8.44
CA SER A 26 5.48 2.39 -8.97
C SER A 26 6.87 2.93 -8.64
N ASN A 27 7.84 2.02 -8.44
CA ASN A 27 9.18 2.44 -8.04
C ASN A 27 9.92 3.23 -9.12
N ASP A 28 9.48 3.12 -10.37
CA ASP A 28 10.02 3.93 -11.46
C ASP A 28 9.35 5.32 -11.57
N TYR A 29 8.40 5.61 -10.68
CA TYR A 29 7.65 6.87 -10.60
C TYR A 29 6.80 7.17 -11.84
N LYS A 30 6.53 6.17 -12.67
CA LYS A 30 5.69 6.38 -13.86
C LYS A 30 4.19 6.30 -13.56
N SER A 31 3.82 5.63 -12.47
CA SER A 31 2.42 5.48 -12.08
C SER A 31 2.26 5.83 -10.61
N HIS A 32 1.17 6.51 -10.29
CA HIS A 32 0.83 6.80 -8.91
C HIS A 32 -0.68 6.95 -8.77
N PHE A 33 -1.18 6.73 -7.56
CA PHE A 33 -2.60 6.88 -7.27
C PHE A 33 -2.75 7.31 -5.80
N TYR A 34 -3.46 8.41 -5.60
CA TYR A 34 -3.71 8.94 -4.26
C TYR A 34 -5.05 8.40 -3.77
N LEU A 35 -5.01 7.59 -2.70
CA LEU A 35 -6.20 7.00 -2.09
C LEU A 35 -6.69 7.89 -0.97
N GLN A 36 -7.98 8.22 -1.01
CA GLN A 36 -8.62 9.04 0.01
C GLN A 36 -10.03 8.53 0.30
N GLY A 37 -10.56 8.90 1.46
CA GLY A 37 -11.92 8.51 1.85
C GLY A 37 -12.08 7.01 1.98
N ASP A 38 -13.14 6.48 1.38
CA ASP A 38 -13.48 5.05 1.45
C ASP A 38 -12.42 4.18 0.78
N ASP A 39 -11.80 4.65 -0.28
CA ASP A 39 -10.75 3.90 -0.97
C ASP A 39 -9.54 3.71 -0.06
N ALA A 40 -9.16 4.75 0.69
CA ALA A 40 -8.06 4.63 1.65
C ALA A 40 -8.40 3.64 2.75
N ARG A 41 -9.64 3.67 3.25
CA ARG A 41 -10.09 2.75 4.29
C ARG A 41 -10.08 1.30 3.80
N ILE A 42 -10.57 1.07 2.58
CA ILE A 42 -10.59 -0.27 1.99
C ILE A 42 -9.17 -0.79 1.81
N PHE A 43 -8.26 0.05 1.34
CA PHE A 43 -6.86 -0.33 1.19
C PHE A 43 -6.23 -0.69 2.54
N GLU A 44 -6.48 0.14 3.56
CA GLU A 44 -5.96 -0.10 4.90
C GLU A 44 -6.46 -1.44 5.46
N GLU A 45 -7.74 -1.75 5.28
CA GLU A 45 -8.31 -3.03 5.72
C GLU A 45 -7.64 -4.20 5.01
N GLU A 46 -7.36 -4.07 3.73
CA GLU A 46 -6.69 -5.12 2.96
C GLU A 46 -5.26 -5.34 3.45
N ILE A 47 -4.52 -4.26 3.72
CA ILE A 47 -3.17 -4.37 4.26
C ILE A 47 -3.18 -5.02 5.63
N GLU A 48 -4.12 -4.65 6.50
CA GLU A 48 -4.25 -5.28 7.82
C GLU A 48 -4.54 -6.78 7.70
N ARG A 49 -5.39 -7.16 6.75
CA ARG A 49 -5.69 -8.57 6.51
C ARG A 49 -4.43 -9.34 6.11
N ILE A 50 -3.63 -8.76 5.24
CA ILE A 50 -2.37 -9.37 4.79
C ILE A 50 -1.39 -9.50 5.96
N ASP A 51 -1.25 -8.45 6.77
CA ASP A 51 -0.31 -8.44 7.89
C ASP A 51 -0.70 -9.44 8.97
N ASN A 52 -1.97 -9.81 9.07
CA ASN A 52 -2.45 -10.78 10.04
C ASN A 52 -2.40 -12.23 9.54
N LEU A 53 -1.96 -12.47 8.31
CA LEU A 53 -1.76 -13.82 7.81
C LEU A 53 -0.56 -14.48 8.50
N PRO A 54 -0.61 -15.80 8.68
CA PRO A 54 0.54 -16.50 9.28
C PRO A 54 1.74 -16.47 8.32
N PRO A 55 2.98 -16.50 8.87
CA PRO A 55 4.16 -16.66 8.02
C PRO A 55 4.09 -17.98 7.23
N PRO A 56 4.64 -18.03 6.00
CA PRO A 56 5.44 -16.97 5.36
C PRO A 56 4.62 -15.92 4.60
N TYR A 57 3.29 -16.05 4.60
CA TYR A 57 2.44 -15.17 3.77
C TYR A 57 2.57 -13.69 4.14
N SER A 58 2.65 -13.38 5.43
CA SER A 58 2.78 -12.00 5.88
C SER A 58 4.15 -11.38 5.56
N ASN A 59 5.16 -12.21 5.32
CA ASN A 59 6.54 -11.75 5.10
C ASN A 59 6.94 -11.75 3.64
N ASP A 60 6.06 -12.22 2.76
CA ASP A 60 6.38 -12.46 1.35
C ASP A 60 6.46 -11.16 0.54
N GLY A 61 5.61 -10.19 0.86
CA GLY A 61 5.55 -8.95 0.11
C GLY A 61 4.74 -9.03 -1.18
N ARG A 62 4.53 -10.21 -1.74
CA ARG A 62 3.78 -10.35 -2.99
C ARG A 62 2.33 -9.94 -2.85
N LEU A 63 1.70 -10.28 -1.73
CA LEU A 63 0.30 -9.92 -1.50
C LEU A 63 0.16 -8.40 -1.37
N THR A 64 1.10 -7.74 -0.70
CA THR A 64 1.11 -6.29 -0.58
C THR A 64 1.30 -5.64 -1.94
N GLU A 65 2.25 -6.13 -2.74
CA GLU A 65 2.45 -5.61 -4.08
C GLU A 65 1.23 -5.81 -4.98
N ASN A 66 0.56 -6.95 -4.87
CA ASN A 66 -0.66 -7.19 -5.61
C ASN A 66 -1.77 -6.22 -5.19
N ALA A 67 -1.89 -5.94 -3.89
CA ALA A 67 -2.88 -4.99 -3.39
C ALA A 67 -2.64 -3.57 -3.93
N ILE A 68 -1.38 -3.18 -4.09
CA ILE A 68 -1.02 -1.90 -4.68
C ILE A 68 -1.31 -1.89 -6.19
N SER A 69 -0.93 -2.96 -6.87
CA SER A 69 -0.97 -3.01 -8.33
C SER A 69 -2.37 -2.88 -8.92
N VAL A 70 -3.41 -3.26 -8.16
CA VAL A 70 -4.78 -3.14 -8.65
C VAL A 70 -5.22 -1.69 -8.87
N TYR A 71 -4.51 -0.74 -8.28
CA TYR A 71 -4.78 0.69 -8.45
C TYR A 71 -3.89 1.33 -9.52
N LEU A 72 -2.86 0.65 -9.93
CA LEU A 72 -1.88 1.17 -10.87
C LEU A 72 -1.91 0.42 -12.19
#